data_00300de12022750d77969c9eb7ee67e0
#
_entry.id   00300de12022750d77969c9eb7ee67e0
#
_cell.length_a   1.000
_cell.length_b   1.000
_cell.length_c   1.000
_cell.angle_alpha   90.00
_cell.angle_beta   90.00
_cell.angle_gamma   90.00
#
_symmetry.space_group_name_H-M   'P 1'
#
loop_
_entity.id
_entity.type
_entity.pdbx_description
1 polymer ?
#
loop_
_entity_poly.entity_id
_entity_poly.type
_entity_poly.pdbx_seq_one_letter_code
_entity_poly.pdbx_strand_id
1 'polypeptide(L)'
;MAFEETKEQQQIYVMFRALIYIFLIIELILFIPIQSDNGIFTWLVGLLKRFGIFNTLWGCKVCELICVGIVCIGTKAERDIKFNVRKMVVMPVSLGIFLTGFCFVFHYGMWGGRLHGMPVNRLLYAAFSVLGVVFIHHGLDAIAKYFNNKVGLDRFNFENESFEQSEKLNANEYSVNIPMVYYWKKKLHKGWINIVNPFRGTLVVGTPGSGKSFGIIDPFIRQHSAKGFAMMVYDFKFPTLAKTLFYQYCKNKKLGLLPENCEFKIVNFSDVEYSHRVNPIQKKYIPDLAAASETAATLISSLNKGGGEKKGGSEAFFTNSAENFLAAIIYFFVNFRPTGYKDGKKLRQYVSYNGRKLRLQFTQRCVAFAVDESNNNEKVLFFEDKDGNDVAFDEDDSLKDLNNLVYEDADGNIIYIDRSWYEDDSGNEIVPDTITGEYSDMAHVLAFLGHGYDDVFKVLMGDSRIASLMAPFRTAFDNKANEQLEGMVGTLRVNVARLVSPEAYWVFTGDDLDLKISDPERPSYLVIANDPEKEQVIGSLNALILNRLVTRINSRGNLPVSIIVDELPTLYFHKIDRLIGTARSNKVSVTLGFQELP
;
A
#
# COMPACT_ATOMS: atom_id res chain seq x y z
N MET A 1 -11.21 8.27 22.11
CA MET A 1 -9.84 8.76 21.96
C MET A 1 -9.15 8.65 23.30
N ALA A 2 -8.27 7.67 23.49
CA ALA A 2 -7.30 7.73 24.56
C ALA A 2 -6.34 8.84 24.17
N PHE A 3 -6.17 9.86 25.00
CA PHE A 3 -5.10 10.82 24.83
C PHE A 3 -3.79 10.04 24.80
N GLU A 4 -3.15 9.92 23.64
CA GLU A 4 -1.76 9.51 23.57
C GLU A 4 -0.95 10.59 24.30
N GLU A 5 -0.52 10.25 25.53
CA GLU A 5 0.45 11.06 26.24
C GLU A 5 1.69 11.17 25.36
N THR A 6 2.03 12.38 24.98
CA THR A 6 3.25 12.62 24.22
C THR A 6 4.45 12.12 25.02
N LYS A 7 5.51 11.63 24.34
CA LYS A 7 6.75 11.18 25.00
C LYS A 7 7.30 12.23 25.98
N GLU A 8 7.07 13.51 25.70
CA GLU A 8 7.45 14.64 26.55
C GLU A 8 6.68 14.68 27.88
N GLN A 9 5.38 14.42 27.87
CA GLN A 9 4.58 14.34 29.09
C GLN A 9 5.05 13.19 29.99
N GLN A 10 5.33 12.02 29.39
CA GLN A 10 5.86 10.89 30.16
C GLN A 10 7.21 11.20 30.81
N GLN A 11 8.09 11.92 30.12
CA GLN A 11 9.37 12.36 30.70
C GLN A 11 9.19 13.32 31.88
N ILE A 12 8.24 14.25 31.76
CA ILE A 12 7.92 15.20 32.86
C ILE A 12 7.43 14.45 34.09
N TYR A 13 6.56 13.44 33.93
CA TYR A 13 6.08 12.65 35.08
C TYR A 13 7.18 11.82 35.73
N VAL A 14 8.07 11.23 34.95
CA VAL A 14 9.24 10.51 35.48
C VAL A 14 10.14 11.45 36.28
N MET A 15 10.34 12.68 35.80
CA MET A 15 11.12 13.69 36.49
C MET A 15 10.47 14.09 37.83
N PHE A 16 9.17 14.40 37.87
CA PHE A 16 8.48 14.73 39.12
C PHE A 16 8.45 13.55 40.10
N ARG A 17 8.32 12.32 39.62
CA ARG A 17 8.41 11.12 40.46
C ARG A 17 9.79 10.98 41.10
N ALA A 18 10.85 11.28 40.37
CA ALA A 18 12.20 11.32 40.92
C ALA A 18 12.38 12.41 41.98
N LEU A 19 11.73 13.58 41.78
CA LEU A 19 11.78 14.67 42.74
C LEU A 19 11.21 14.30 44.12
N ILE A 20 10.16 13.47 44.20
CA ILE A 20 9.64 12.98 45.49
C ILE A 20 10.75 12.28 46.28
N TYR A 21 11.45 11.38 45.67
CA TYR A 21 12.55 10.64 46.32
C TYR A 21 13.75 11.55 46.61
N ILE A 22 14.03 12.52 45.76
CA ILE A 22 15.10 13.53 46.01
C ILE A 22 14.76 14.36 47.21
N PHE A 23 13.55 14.90 47.36
CA PHE A 23 13.14 15.67 48.53
C PHE A 23 13.14 14.83 49.80
N LEU A 24 12.71 13.58 49.75
CA LEU A 24 12.77 12.63 50.85
C LEU A 24 14.23 12.37 51.29
N ILE A 25 15.14 12.18 50.35
CA ILE A 25 16.57 12.04 50.65
C ILE A 25 17.13 13.31 51.27
N ILE A 26 16.78 14.48 50.73
CA ILE A 26 17.19 15.77 51.29
C ILE A 26 16.71 15.93 52.74
N GLU A 27 15.45 15.59 53.03
CA GLU A 27 14.89 15.60 54.38
C GLU A 27 15.71 14.67 55.31
N LEU A 28 15.96 13.44 54.90
CA LEU A 28 16.71 12.49 55.72
C LEU A 28 18.14 12.97 55.98
N ILE A 29 18.81 13.56 54.99
CA ILE A 29 20.17 14.12 55.14
C ILE A 29 20.17 15.30 56.13
N LEU A 30 19.16 16.17 56.09
CA LEU A 30 19.11 17.36 56.90
C LEU A 30 18.72 17.09 58.36
N PHE A 31 17.88 16.10 58.63
CA PHE A 31 17.27 15.89 59.93
C PHE A 31 17.73 14.61 60.65
N ILE A 32 18.51 13.73 59.98
CA ILE A 32 19.24 12.65 60.64
C ILE A 32 20.67 13.11 60.91
N PRO A 33 21.15 13.10 62.15
CA PRO A 33 22.52 13.46 62.47
C PRO A 33 23.48 12.35 62.02
N ILE A 34 23.98 12.49 60.81
CA ILE A 34 25.02 11.63 60.28
C ILE A 34 26.37 12.26 60.68
N GLN A 35 27.10 11.63 61.59
CA GLN A 35 28.47 12.01 61.88
C GLN A 35 29.37 11.59 60.71
N SER A 36 29.65 12.56 59.86
CA SER A 36 30.56 12.35 58.73
C SER A 36 31.63 13.45 58.80
N ASP A 37 32.89 13.03 58.97
CA ASP A 37 34.07 13.93 58.88
C ASP A 37 34.38 14.36 57.43
N ASN A 38 33.47 14.10 56.51
CA ASN A 38 33.65 14.36 55.09
C ASN A 38 33.27 15.80 54.77
N GLY A 39 34.24 16.65 54.43
CA GLY A 39 34.06 18.07 54.14
C GLY A 39 33.03 18.35 53.02
N ILE A 40 32.83 17.40 52.08
CA ILE A 40 31.84 17.46 51.01
C ILE A 40 30.41 17.37 51.58
N PHE A 41 30.20 16.51 52.57
CA PHE A 41 28.89 16.34 53.20
C PHE A 41 28.46 17.57 53.98
N THR A 42 29.38 18.12 54.79
CA THR A 42 29.15 19.38 55.54
C THR A 42 28.91 20.57 54.62
N TRP A 43 29.61 20.65 53.50
CA TRP A 43 29.37 21.67 52.47
C TRP A 43 27.96 21.51 51.84
N LEU A 44 27.56 20.29 51.48
CA LEU A 44 26.24 19.98 50.88
C LEU A 44 25.10 20.36 51.84
N VAL A 45 25.19 19.96 53.10
CA VAL A 45 24.21 20.34 54.15
C VAL A 45 24.15 21.84 54.32
N GLY A 46 25.30 22.55 54.30
CA GLY A 46 25.38 24.00 54.35
C GLY A 46 24.72 24.69 53.15
N LEU A 47 24.89 24.11 51.96
CA LEU A 47 24.26 24.60 50.72
C LEU A 47 22.74 24.43 50.78
N LEU A 48 22.24 23.25 51.18
CA LEU A 48 20.81 22.98 51.31
C LEU A 48 20.12 23.88 52.34
N LYS A 49 20.76 24.15 53.46
CA LYS A 49 20.26 25.07 54.51
C LYS A 49 20.17 26.54 54.08
N ARG A 50 20.85 26.97 53.01
CA ARG A 50 20.68 28.30 52.43
C ARG A 50 19.32 28.53 51.84
N PHE A 51 18.63 27.48 51.40
CA PHE A 51 17.24 27.56 50.97
C PHE A 51 16.34 27.52 52.19
N GLY A 52 15.67 28.62 52.50
CA GLY A 52 14.86 28.79 53.73
C GLY A 52 13.78 27.73 53.95
N ILE A 53 13.26 27.12 52.87
CA ILE A 53 12.27 26.02 52.88
C ILE A 53 12.83 24.76 53.55
N PHE A 54 14.12 24.46 53.41
CA PHE A 54 14.74 23.24 53.97
C PHE A 54 15.24 23.43 55.40
N ASN A 55 15.09 24.61 55.98
CA ASN A 55 15.47 24.84 57.40
C ASN A 55 14.47 24.26 58.40
N THR A 56 13.25 23.99 57.95
CA THR A 56 12.18 23.41 58.79
C THR A 56 11.71 22.09 58.23
N LEU A 57 11.43 21.14 59.11
CA LEU A 57 10.85 19.85 58.73
C LEU A 57 9.52 20.02 57.96
N TRP A 58 8.70 20.98 58.37
CA TRP A 58 7.45 21.31 57.68
C TRP A 58 7.66 21.76 56.25
N GLY A 59 8.69 22.54 55.95
CA GLY A 59 9.01 22.98 54.59
C GLY A 59 9.33 21.80 53.67
N CYS A 60 10.14 20.83 54.13
CA CYS A 60 10.46 19.63 53.39
C CYS A 60 9.20 18.80 53.13
N LYS A 61 8.36 18.57 54.13
CA LYS A 61 7.11 17.81 54.01
C LYS A 61 6.10 18.43 53.04
N VAL A 62 5.98 19.75 53.06
CA VAL A 62 5.11 20.48 52.12
C VAL A 62 5.58 20.27 50.66
N CYS A 63 6.90 20.39 50.42
CA CYS A 63 7.47 20.13 49.08
C CYS A 63 7.22 18.71 48.61
N GLU A 64 7.44 17.71 49.48
CA GLU A 64 7.16 16.31 49.17
C GLU A 64 5.68 16.08 48.81
N LEU A 65 4.75 16.60 49.62
CA LEU A 65 3.31 16.43 49.35
C LEU A 65 2.84 17.14 48.08
N ILE A 66 3.42 18.31 47.76
CA ILE A 66 3.15 19.00 46.51
C ILE A 66 3.62 18.14 45.31
N CYS A 67 4.85 17.60 45.40
CA CYS A 67 5.38 16.72 44.36
C CYS A 67 4.53 15.43 44.19
N VAL A 68 4.11 14.82 45.31
CA VAL A 68 3.18 13.66 45.28
C VAL A 68 1.87 14.03 44.57
N GLY A 69 1.29 15.22 44.91
CA GLY A 69 0.07 15.69 44.26
C GLY A 69 0.21 15.87 42.74
N ILE A 70 1.32 16.50 42.31
CA ILE A 70 1.60 16.70 40.86
C ILE A 70 1.77 15.39 40.14
N VAL A 71 2.55 14.44 40.69
CA VAL A 71 2.77 13.12 40.09
C VAL A 71 1.47 12.36 39.96
N CYS A 72 0.59 12.44 40.98
CA CYS A 72 -0.67 11.73 40.94
C CYS A 72 -1.63 12.26 39.86
N ILE A 73 -1.59 13.54 39.50
CA ILE A 73 -2.41 14.10 38.41
C ILE A 73 -2.06 13.49 37.05
N GLY A 74 -0.79 13.10 36.87
CA GLY A 74 -0.26 12.56 35.62
C GLY A 74 -0.17 11.03 35.51
N THR A 75 -0.75 10.27 36.42
CA THR A 75 -0.72 8.81 36.35
C THR A 75 -1.60 8.26 35.24
N LYS A 76 -1.11 7.20 34.55
CA LYS A 76 -1.87 6.52 33.48
C LYS A 76 -3.17 5.94 33.98
N ALA A 77 -4.23 6.06 33.17
CA ALA A 77 -5.48 5.36 33.41
C ALA A 77 -5.26 3.85 33.34
N GLU A 78 -5.84 3.12 34.27
CA GLU A 78 -5.82 1.65 34.30
C GLU A 78 -7.23 1.12 34.02
N ARG A 79 -7.38 0.28 32.99
CA ARG A 79 -8.68 -0.31 32.62
C ARG A 79 -9.12 -1.34 33.67
N ASP A 80 -10.42 -1.40 33.94
CA ASP A 80 -11.07 -2.43 34.79
C ASP A 80 -10.69 -2.45 36.28
N ILE A 81 -10.31 -1.31 36.86
CA ILE A 81 -10.11 -1.23 38.32
C ILE A 81 -11.45 -1.36 39.03
N LYS A 82 -11.62 -2.43 39.84
CA LYS A 82 -12.70 -2.50 40.83
C LYS A 82 -12.39 -1.52 41.96
N PHE A 83 -12.73 -0.25 41.76
CA PHE A 83 -12.38 0.84 42.65
C PHE A 83 -13.16 0.73 43.95
N ASN A 84 -12.45 0.51 45.06
CA ASN A 84 -13.02 0.51 46.41
C ASN A 84 -12.44 1.67 47.20
N VAL A 85 -13.21 2.75 47.33
CA VAL A 85 -12.78 4.02 48.00
C VAL A 85 -12.20 3.74 49.39
N ARG A 86 -12.83 2.86 50.17
CA ARG A 86 -12.40 2.59 51.55
C ARG A 86 -11.03 1.93 51.63
N LYS A 87 -10.79 0.89 50.78
CA LYS A 87 -9.55 0.12 50.82
C LYS A 87 -8.40 0.77 50.02
N MET A 88 -8.72 1.45 48.93
CA MET A 88 -7.69 1.98 48.02
C MET A 88 -7.34 3.45 48.28
N VAL A 89 -8.21 4.21 48.91
CA VAL A 89 -7.99 5.65 49.16
C VAL A 89 -8.01 5.94 50.66
N VAL A 90 -9.14 5.73 51.35
CA VAL A 90 -9.30 6.18 52.73
C VAL A 90 -8.28 5.52 53.64
N MET A 91 -8.11 4.20 53.56
CA MET A 91 -7.19 3.48 54.43
C MET A 91 -5.73 3.84 54.21
N PRO A 92 -5.16 3.85 52.97
CA PRO A 92 -3.77 4.24 52.79
C PRO A 92 -3.52 5.74 53.05
N VAL A 93 -4.45 6.63 52.64
CA VAL A 93 -4.23 8.07 52.88
C VAL A 93 -4.30 8.40 54.40
N SER A 94 -5.29 7.86 55.13
CA SER A 94 -5.40 8.07 56.58
C SER A 94 -4.20 7.48 57.33
N LEU A 95 -3.76 6.28 56.96
CA LEU A 95 -2.55 5.69 57.52
C LEU A 95 -1.30 6.51 57.20
N GLY A 96 -1.17 6.97 55.96
CA GLY A 96 -0.06 7.82 55.51
C GLY A 96 0.00 9.14 56.26
N ILE A 97 -1.14 9.83 56.44
CA ILE A 97 -1.22 11.08 57.25
C ILE A 97 -0.86 10.80 58.70
N PHE A 98 -1.35 9.72 59.29
CA PHE A 98 -1.04 9.31 60.67
C PHE A 98 0.46 9.06 60.81
N LEU A 99 1.10 8.30 59.93
CA LEU A 99 2.54 8.01 59.97
C LEU A 99 3.38 9.27 59.76
N THR A 100 2.99 10.15 58.83
CA THR A 100 3.64 11.44 58.59
C THR A 100 3.50 12.37 59.83
N GLY A 101 2.35 12.37 60.50
CA GLY A 101 2.16 13.08 61.76
C GLY A 101 3.00 12.49 62.88
N PHE A 102 3.09 11.17 62.96
CA PHE A 102 3.86 10.49 63.98
C PHE A 102 5.38 10.67 63.83
N CYS A 103 5.87 10.89 62.62
CA CYS A 103 7.29 11.17 62.40
C CYS A 103 7.77 12.44 63.15
N PHE A 104 6.91 13.45 63.39
CA PHE A 104 7.22 14.65 64.18
C PHE A 104 7.44 14.30 65.65
N VAL A 105 6.65 13.36 66.21
CA VAL A 105 6.84 12.90 67.59
C VAL A 105 8.22 12.29 67.79
N PHE A 106 8.70 11.50 66.85
CA PHE A 106 10.04 10.91 66.90
C PHE A 106 11.14 11.97 66.64
N HIS A 107 10.85 12.98 65.82
CA HIS A 107 11.82 14.05 65.57
C HIS A 107 12.09 14.90 66.80
N TYR A 108 11.03 15.31 67.53
CA TYR A 108 11.12 16.16 68.70
C TYR A 108 11.23 15.40 70.03
N GLY A 109 10.90 14.11 70.05
CA GLY A 109 10.94 13.28 71.25
C GLY A 109 12.34 12.82 71.61
N MET A 110 12.62 12.81 72.95
CA MET A 110 13.84 12.23 73.49
C MET A 110 13.57 10.79 73.95
N TRP A 111 13.79 9.85 73.01
CA TRP A 111 13.64 8.43 73.33
C TRP A 111 15.04 7.82 73.48
N GLY A 112 15.32 7.25 74.66
CA GLY A 112 16.63 6.68 74.98
C GLY A 112 16.85 5.36 74.25
N GLY A 113 18.06 5.21 73.72
CA GLY A 113 18.55 4.02 73.04
C GLY A 113 19.36 4.33 71.78
N ARG A 114 20.40 3.55 71.53
CA ARG A 114 21.18 3.64 70.29
C ARG A 114 21.24 2.27 69.65
N LEU A 115 20.97 2.19 68.35
CA LEU A 115 21.12 1.04 67.53
C LEU A 115 22.23 1.32 66.49
N HIS A 116 23.29 0.53 66.50
CA HIS A 116 24.46 0.73 65.62
C HIS A 116 25.00 2.16 65.64
N GLY A 117 25.06 2.81 66.82
CA GLY A 117 25.58 4.15 66.99
C GLY A 117 24.57 5.28 66.68
N MET A 118 23.44 5.01 66.04
CA MET A 118 22.40 6.01 65.78
C MET A 118 21.31 6.00 66.86
N PRO A 119 20.79 7.14 67.23
CA PRO A 119 19.65 7.22 68.15
C PRO A 119 18.39 6.54 67.53
N VAL A 120 17.73 5.66 68.31
CA VAL A 120 16.57 4.91 67.85
C VAL A 120 15.43 5.81 67.36
N ASN A 121 15.21 6.96 68.00
CA ASN A 121 14.20 7.92 67.58
C ASN A 121 14.45 8.47 66.17
N ARG A 122 15.68 8.60 65.70
CA ARG A 122 16.00 9.07 64.34
C ARG A 122 15.75 7.98 63.30
N LEU A 123 16.02 6.73 63.63
CA LEU A 123 15.66 5.58 62.76
C LEU A 123 14.15 5.45 62.63
N LEU A 124 13.41 5.59 63.73
CA LEU A 124 11.96 5.56 63.69
C LEU A 124 11.40 6.76 62.92
N TYR A 125 11.95 7.96 63.11
CA TYR A 125 11.61 9.12 62.31
C TYR A 125 11.76 8.84 60.80
N ALA A 126 12.90 8.31 60.37
CA ALA A 126 13.14 7.98 58.97
C ALA A 126 12.13 6.95 58.43
N ALA A 127 11.91 5.86 59.20
CA ALA A 127 10.98 4.79 58.79
C ALA A 127 9.54 5.33 58.65
N PHE A 128 9.06 6.12 59.62
CA PHE A 128 7.69 6.67 59.57
C PHE A 128 7.54 7.75 58.51
N SER A 129 8.59 8.55 58.24
CA SER A 129 8.60 9.52 57.16
C SER A 129 8.47 8.84 55.79
N VAL A 130 9.30 7.84 55.50
CA VAL A 130 9.28 7.11 54.24
C VAL A 130 7.94 6.38 54.03
N LEU A 131 7.48 5.63 55.03
CA LEU A 131 6.22 4.88 54.96
C LEU A 131 5.04 5.84 54.79
N GLY A 132 5.04 6.98 55.50
CA GLY A 132 3.97 7.98 55.41
C GLY A 132 3.82 8.52 53.97
N VAL A 133 4.92 8.90 53.33
CA VAL A 133 4.91 9.41 51.94
C VAL A 133 4.49 8.34 50.97
N VAL A 134 4.95 7.09 51.10
CA VAL A 134 4.57 5.96 50.22
C VAL A 134 3.08 5.66 50.31
N PHE A 135 2.49 5.65 51.50
CA PHE A 135 1.06 5.40 51.66
C PHE A 135 0.20 6.55 51.11
N ILE A 136 0.59 7.80 51.30
CA ILE A 136 -0.10 8.96 50.70
C ILE A 136 -0.02 8.89 49.19
N HIS A 137 1.18 8.63 48.63
CA HIS A 137 1.37 8.46 47.19
C HIS A 137 0.48 7.35 46.63
N HIS A 138 0.44 6.17 47.26
CA HIS A 138 -0.39 5.06 46.82
C HIS A 138 -1.89 5.41 46.79
N GLY A 139 -2.39 6.08 47.81
CA GLY A 139 -3.79 6.49 47.87
C GLY A 139 -4.17 7.55 46.85
N LEU A 140 -3.30 8.56 46.64
CA LEU A 140 -3.52 9.61 45.63
C LEU A 140 -3.39 9.06 44.20
N ASP A 141 -2.44 8.16 43.97
CA ASP A 141 -2.29 7.44 42.68
C ASP A 141 -3.57 6.65 42.33
N ALA A 142 -4.18 5.97 43.30
CA ALA A 142 -5.45 5.26 43.09
C ALA A 142 -6.60 6.19 42.72
N ILE A 143 -6.65 7.40 43.34
CA ILE A 143 -7.63 8.43 42.98
C ILE A 143 -7.41 8.92 41.56
N ALA A 144 -6.16 9.24 41.20
CA ALA A 144 -5.80 9.75 39.88
C ALA A 144 -6.11 8.73 38.78
N LYS A 145 -5.75 7.45 38.98
CA LYS A 145 -6.09 6.35 38.08
C LYS A 145 -7.61 6.24 37.86
N TYR A 146 -8.39 6.35 38.91
CA TYR A 146 -9.85 6.30 38.83
C TYR A 146 -10.42 7.49 38.05
N PHE A 147 -9.95 8.70 38.34
CA PHE A 147 -10.40 9.90 37.62
C PHE A 147 -9.95 9.88 36.15
N ASN A 148 -8.71 9.50 35.88
CA ASN A 148 -8.20 9.43 34.52
C ASN A 148 -8.89 8.33 33.68
N ASN A 149 -9.30 7.23 34.32
CA ASN A 149 -10.15 6.24 33.66
C ASN A 149 -11.55 6.79 33.34
N LYS A 150 -12.09 7.67 34.19
CA LYS A 150 -13.35 8.39 33.92
C LYS A 150 -13.22 9.57 32.96
N VAL A 151 -12.06 10.20 32.86
CA VAL A 151 -11.81 11.32 31.91
C VAL A 151 -11.82 10.83 30.45
N GLY A 152 -11.63 9.55 30.20
CA GLY A 152 -11.92 8.92 28.88
C GLY A 152 -13.41 8.75 28.58
N LEU A 153 -14.26 8.89 29.57
CA LEU A 153 -15.71 9.03 29.42
C LEU A 153 -16.02 10.53 29.29
N ASP A 154 -16.75 10.89 28.25
CA ASP A 154 -17.19 12.26 28.01
C ASP A 154 -17.82 12.81 29.31
N ARG A 155 -17.27 13.92 29.86
CA ARG A 155 -17.79 14.55 31.08
C ARG A 155 -19.25 14.96 30.97
N PHE A 156 -19.72 15.14 29.75
CA PHE A 156 -21.09 15.51 29.45
C PHE A 156 -21.96 14.30 29.06
N ASN A 157 -21.36 13.09 28.96
CA ASN A 157 -22.05 11.87 28.57
C ASN A 157 -21.75 10.71 29.54
N PHE A 158 -22.11 10.89 30.81
CA PHE A 158 -21.92 9.86 31.88
C PHE A 158 -22.68 8.56 31.62
N GLU A 159 -23.76 8.61 30.89
CA GLU A 159 -24.58 7.46 30.56
C GLU A 159 -24.14 6.75 29.28
N ASN A 160 -23.04 7.22 28.67
CA ASN A 160 -22.54 6.68 27.41
C ASN A 160 -23.60 6.68 26.30
N GLU A 161 -24.36 7.76 26.23
CA GLU A 161 -25.33 7.99 25.16
C GLU A 161 -24.63 8.25 23.83
N SER A 162 -25.22 7.84 22.75
CA SER A 162 -24.79 8.22 21.42
C SER A 162 -25.35 9.61 21.04
N PHE A 163 -24.89 10.16 19.92
CA PHE A 163 -25.48 11.36 19.35
C PHE A 163 -26.87 11.07 18.78
N GLU A 164 -27.73 12.06 18.68
CA GLU A 164 -28.99 11.95 17.97
C GLU A 164 -28.76 11.51 16.52
N GLN A 165 -29.43 10.48 16.10
CA GLN A 165 -29.32 9.88 14.77
C GLN A 165 -30.66 10.00 14.02
N SER A 166 -30.59 9.89 12.68
CA SER A 166 -31.81 9.92 11.87
C SER A 166 -32.67 8.68 12.09
N GLU A 167 -33.89 8.87 12.56
CA GLU A 167 -34.90 7.81 12.64
C GLU A 167 -35.59 7.58 11.27
N LYS A 168 -35.49 8.54 10.37
CA LYS A 168 -36.14 8.50 9.06
C LYS A 168 -35.23 7.83 8.02
N LEU A 169 -35.78 6.88 7.27
CA LEU A 169 -35.15 6.29 6.10
C LEU A 169 -35.16 7.27 4.94
N ASN A 170 -33.98 7.63 4.42
CA ASN A 170 -33.79 8.48 3.25
C ASN A 170 -33.19 7.65 2.09
N ALA A 171 -34.04 6.89 1.41
CA ALA A 171 -33.63 6.03 0.30
C ALA A 171 -33.78 6.75 -1.05
N ASN A 172 -32.83 6.50 -1.95
CA ASN A 172 -32.92 6.87 -3.37
C ASN A 172 -32.28 5.78 -4.24
N GLU A 173 -32.19 6.01 -5.55
CA GLU A 173 -31.65 5.05 -6.52
C GLU A 173 -30.18 4.64 -6.25
N TYR A 174 -29.39 5.49 -5.57
CA TYR A 174 -27.97 5.25 -5.30
C TYR A 174 -27.64 5.02 -3.84
N SER A 175 -28.51 5.41 -2.91
CA SER A 175 -28.23 5.43 -1.48
C SER A 175 -27.91 4.05 -0.91
N VAL A 176 -27.09 4.03 0.16
CA VAL A 176 -26.92 2.88 1.04
C VAL A 176 -27.48 3.26 2.41
N ASN A 177 -28.42 2.48 2.89
CA ASN A 177 -29.13 2.74 4.13
C ASN A 177 -28.92 1.56 5.10
N ILE A 178 -28.26 1.82 6.23
CA ILE A 178 -27.89 0.78 7.21
C ILE A 178 -28.75 0.97 8.45
N PRO A 179 -29.58 -0.02 8.83
CA PRO A 179 -30.34 0.06 10.05
C PRO A 179 -29.44 0.01 11.27
N MET A 180 -29.75 0.82 12.26
CA MET A 180 -28.97 0.88 13.49
C MET A 180 -29.88 0.99 14.72
N VAL A 181 -29.33 0.64 15.88
CA VAL A 181 -29.92 0.89 17.19
C VAL A 181 -28.94 1.79 17.94
N TYR A 182 -29.44 2.86 18.56
CA TYR A 182 -28.63 3.79 19.32
C TYR A 182 -29.30 4.18 20.64
N TYR A 183 -28.50 4.50 21.64
CA TYR A 183 -28.99 4.90 22.97
C TYR A 183 -28.91 6.43 23.07
N TRP A 184 -30.09 7.08 23.24
CA TRP A 184 -30.21 8.52 23.31
C TRP A 184 -31.32 8.92 24.25
N LYS A 185 -31.14 9.95 25.07
CA LYS A 185 -32.09 10.42 26.09
C LYS A 185 -32.64 9.28 26.94
N LYS A 186 -31.72 8.43 27.43
CA LYS A 186 -32.01 7.29 28.30
C LYS A 186 -32.90 6.20 27.68
N LYS A 187 -33.04 6.16 26.37
CA LYS A 187 -33.86 5.17 25.64
C LYS A 187 -33.11 4.61 24.45
N LEU A 188 -33.44 3.40 24.06
CA LEU A 188 -33.02 2.79 22.83
C LEU A 188 -33.93 3.24 21.69
N HIS A 189 -33.32 3.80 20.64
CA HIS A 189 -33.97 4.24 19.42
C HIS A 189 -33.55 3.36 18.26
N LYS A 190 -34.43 3.22 17.28
CA LYS A 190 -34.10 2.64 15.96
C LYS A 190 -33.84 3.78 14.98
N GLY A 191 -32.79 3.66 14.22
CA GLY A 191 -32.44 4.70 13.25
C GLY A 191 -31.76 4.13 12.01
N TRP A 192 -31.31 5.03 11.17
CA TRP A 192 -30.67 4.73 9.89
C TRP A 192 -29.39 5.53 9.70
N ILE A 193 -28.32 4.87 9.33
CA ILE A 193 -27.18 5.53 8.70
C ILE A 193 -27.54 5.69 7.24
N ASN A 194 -27.88 6.91 6.83
CA ASN A 194 -28.31 7.22 5.47
C ASN A 194 -27.14 7.76 4.64
N ILE A 195 -26.54 6.93 3.82
CA ILE A 195 -25.53 7.36 2.85
C ILE A 195 -26.25 7.69 1.54
N VAL A 196 -26.83 8.89 1.48
CA VAL A 196 -27.70 9.34 0.39
C VAL A 196 -26.93 9.51 -0.92
N ASN A 197 -25.66 9.91 -0.86
CA ASN A 197 -24.80 10.09 -2.02
C ASN A 197 -23.47 9.36 -1.83
N PRO A 198 -23.40 8.05 -2.18
CA PRO A 198 -22.21 7.23 -2.00
C PRO A 198 -21.03 7.66 -2.91
N PHE A 199 -21.26 8.50 -3.92
CA PHE A 199 -20.23 9.02 -4.84
C PHE A 199 -19.30 10.06 -4.20
N ARG A 200 -19.52 10.43 -2.93
CA ARG A 200 -18.62 11.29 -2.16
C ARG A 200 -17.45 10.55 -1.49
N GLY A 201 -17.47 9.24 -1.60
CA GLY A 201 -16.54 8.36 -0.88
C GLY A 201 -17.01 8.06 0.56
N THR A 202 -16.73 6.86 1.00
CA THR A 202 -17.04 6.36 2.35
C THR A 202 -15.79 5.76 2.96
N LEU A 203 -15.39 6.27 4.13
CA LEU A 203 -14.28 5.74 4.91
C LEU A 203 -14.82 4.94 6.09
N VAL A 204 -14.37 3.69 6.22
CA VAL A 204 -14.78 2.76 7.28
C VAL A 204 -13.56 2.41 8.12
N VAL A 205 -13.52 2.92 9.35
CA VAL A 205 -12.40 2.68 10.27
C VAL A 205 -12.87 1.84 11.44
N GLY A 206 -12.12 0.83 11.79
CA GLY A 206 -12.41 0.01 12.96
C GLY A 206 -11.38 -1.10 13.13
N THR A 207 -11.08 -1.43 14.39
CA THR A 207 -10.14 -2.49 14.74
C THR A 207 -10.57 -3.87 14.22
N PRO A 208 -9.67 -4.85 14.14
CA PRO A 208 -10.02 -6.22 13.82
C PRO A 208 -11.17 -6.73 14.70
N GLY A 209 -12.17 -7.38 14.08
CA GLY A 209 -13.34 -7.88 14.81
C GLY A 209 -14.40 -6.84 15.18
N SER A 210 -14.24 -5.56 14.82
CA SER A 210 -15.23 -4.49 15.10
C SER A 210 -16.53 -4.61 14.29
N GLY A 211 -16.62 -5.56 13.35
CA GLY A 211 -17.80 -5.76 12.52
C GLY A 211 -17.87 -4.91 11.26
N LYS A 212 -16.77 -4.28 10.81
CA LYS A 212 -16.73 -3.46 9.58
C LYS A 212 -17.35 -4.14 8.36
N SER A 213 -16.87 -5.35 8.07
CA SER A 213 -17.29 -6.08 6.86
C SER A 213 -18.77 -6.43 6.94
N PHE A 214 -19.24 -6.97 8.05
CA PHE A 214 -20.65 -7.34 8.24
C PHE A 214 -21.58 -6.13 8.38
N GLY A 215 -21.19 -5.12 9.18
CA GLY A 215 -22.05 -3.98 9.53
C GLY A 215 -22.13 -2.92 8.43
N ILE A 216 -21.08 -2.75 7.63
CA ILE A 216 -20.98 -1.66 6.65
C ILE A 216 -20.73 -2.18 5.23
N ILE A 217 -19.70 -2.99 5.00
CA ILE A 217 -19.30 -3.43 3.65
C ILE A 217 -20.38 -4.33 3.02
N ASP A 218 -20.88 -5.32 3.74
CA ASP A 218 -21.97 -6.18 3.27
C ASP A 218 -23.23 -5.41 2.85
N PRO A 219 -23.74 -4.44 3.62
CA PRO A 219 -24.82 -3.54 3.18
C PRO A 219 -24.55 -2.81 1.87
N PHE A 220 -23.30 -2.33 1.63
CA PHE A 220 -22.92 -1.72 0.35
C PHE A 220 -23.00 -2.74 -0.79
N ILE A 221 -22.42 -3.93 -0.60
CA ILE A 221 -22.47 -5.01 -1.60
C ILE A 221 -23.92 -5.36 -1.96
N ARG A 222 -24.76 -5.57 -0.95
CA ARG A 222 -26.15 -6.00 -1.15
C ARG A 222 -26.99 -4.94 -1.85
N GLN A 223 -26.89 -3.69 -1.41
CA GLN A 223 -27.75 -2.62 -1.92
C GLN A 223 -27.28 -2.11 -3.28
N HIS A 224 -25.98 -1.93 -3.51
CA HIS A 224 -25.47 -1.55 -4.80
C HIS A 224 -25.69 -2.63 -5.86
N SER A 225 -25.48 -3.91 -5.51
CA SER A 225 -25.82 -5.03 -6.40
C SER A 225 -27.29 -5.05 -6.80
N ALA A 226 -28.21 -4.83 -5.84
CA ALA A 226 -29.64 -4.78 -6.12
C ALA A 226 -30.08 -3.56 -6.94
N LYS A 227 -29.25 -2.52 -7.01
CA LYS A 227 -29.47 -1.27 -7.77
C LYS A 227 -28.74 -1.25 -9.13
N GLY A 228 -28.19 -2.38 -9.56
CA GLY A 228 -27.58 -2.52 -10.87
C GLY A 228 -26.20 -1.85 -11.02
N PHE A 229 -25.49 -1.58 -9.94
CA PHE A 229 -24.10 -1.12 -10.02
C PHE A 229 -23.21 -2.22 -10.57
N ALA A 230 -22.26 -1.87 -11.43
CA ALA A 230 -21.07 -2.68 -11.65
C ALA A 230 -20.21 -2.63 -10.38
N MET A 231 -19.52 -3.73 -10.04
CA MET A 231 -18.86 -3.82 -8.75
C MET A 231 -17.43 -4.31 -8.85
N MET A 232 -16.52 -3.67 -8.11
CA MET A 232 -15.19 -4.20 -7.82
C MET A 232 -15.00 -4.31 -6.31
N VAL A 233 -14.58 -5.50 -5.85
CA VAL A 233 -14.31 -5.79 -4.46
C VAL A 233 -12.88 -6.32 -4.31
N TYR A 234 -12.05 -5.58 -3.59
CA TYR A 234 -10.77 -6.09 -3.11
C TYR A 234 -10.99 -6.84 -1.81
N ASP A 235 -10.86 -8.14 -1.86
CA ASP A 235 -11.08 -9.05 -0.74
C ASP A 235 -9.75 -9.40 -0.08
N PHE A 236 -9.43 -8.71 1.02
CA PHE A 236 -8.18 -8.90 1.75
C PHE A 236 -8.03 -10.31 2.32
N LYS A 237 -9.14 -10.91 2.74
CA LYS A 237 -9.21 -12.28 3.27
C LYS A 237 -10.04 -13.17 2.35
N PHE A 238 -9.62 -13.25 1.09
CA PHE A 238 -10.32 -14.07 0.12
C PHE A 238 -10.52 -15.52 0.65
N PRO A 239 -11.72 -16.13 0.47
CA PRO A 239 -12.87 -15.67 -0.33
C PRO A 239 -14.05 -15.10 0.50
N THR A 240 -13.81 -14.29 1.51
CA THR A 240 -14.85 -13.83 2.45
C THR A 240 -15.89 -12.93 1.78
N LEU A 241 -15.47 -11.80 1.21
CA LEU A 241 -16.36 -10.86 0.51
C LEU A 241 -16.75 -11.38 -0.87
N ALA A 242 -15.88 -12.15 -1.51
CA ALA A 242 -16.16 -12.80 -2.78
C ALA A 242 -17.41 -13.67 -2.74
N LYS A 243 -17.58 -14.47 -1.68
CA LYS A 243 -18.78 -15.30 -1.47
C LYS A 243 -20.04 -14.46 -1.34
N THR A 244 -19.98 -13.36 -0.58
CA THR A 244 -21.12 -12.44 -0.42
C THR A 244 -21.46 -11.80 -1.78
N LEU A 245 -20.47 -11.31 -2.52
CA LEU A 245 -20.68 -10.69 -3.82
C LEU A 245 -21.23 -11.68 -4.83
N PHE A 246 -20.69 -12.90 -4.89
CA PHE A 246 -21.17 -13.94 -5.81
C PHE A 246 -22.61 -14.35 -5.51
N TYR A 247 -22.94 -14.51 -4.24
CA TYR A 247 -24.33 -14.79 -3.83
C TYR A 247 -25.29 -13.68 -4.31
N GLN A 248 -24.92 -12.41 -4.09
CA GLN A 248 -25.76 -11.28 -4.54
C GLN A 248 -25.85 -11.20 -6.07
N TYR A 249 -24.75 -11.47 -6.78
CA TYR A 249 -24.74 -11.57 -8.23
C TYR A 249 -25.74 -12.61 -8.73
N CYS A 250 -25.64 -13.85 -8.25
CA CYS A 250 -26.56 -14.94 -8.64
C CYS A 250 -28.02 -14.62 -8.29
N LYS A 251 -28.27 -14.08 -7.10
CA LYS A 251 -29.61 -13.69 -6.64
C LYS A 251 -30.21 -12.60 -7.55
N ASN A 252 -29.46 -11.51 -7.77
CA ASN A 252 -29.96 -10.36 -8.51
C ASN A 252 -30.07 -10.63 -10.03
N LYS A 253 -29.23 -11.51 -10.57
CA LYS A 253 -29.36 -12.01 -11.94
C LYS A 253 -30.66 -12.80 -12.13
N LYS A 254 -30.98 -13.70 -11.17
CA LYS A 254 -32.27 -14.44 -11.18
C LYS A 254 -33.49 -13.53 -11.05
N LEU A 255 -33.35 -12.40 -10.35
CA LEU A 255 -34.42 -11.41 -10.17
C LEU A 255 -34.54 -10.43 -11.34
N GLY A 256 -33.71 -10.52 -12.37
CA GLY A 256 -33.69 -9.61 -13.50
C GLY A 256 -33.22 -8.19 -13.14
N LEU A 257 -32.54 -8.01 -12.01
CA LEU A 257 -32.00 -6.73 -11.57
C LEU A 257 -30.63 -6.41 -12.19
N LEU A 258 -29.97 -7.40 -12.80
CA LEU A 258 -28.73 -7.26 -13.53
C LEU A 258 -28.94 -7.59 -15.00
N PRO A 259 -28.21 -6.95 -15.93
CA PRO A 259 -28.23 -7.31 -17.34
C PRO A 259 -27.86 -8.78 -17.54
N GLU A 260 -28.44 -9.43 -18.55
CA GLU A 260 -28.18 -10.84 -18.86
C GLU A 260 -26.70 -11.09 -19.19
N ASN A 261 -26.08 -10.15 -19.89
CA ASN A 261 -24.67 -10.16 -20.28
C ASN A 261 -23.71 -9.75 -19.13
N CYS A 262 -24.22 -9.48 -17.93
CA CYS A 262 -23.37 -9.21 -16.77
C CYS A 262 -22.56 -10.45 -16.40
N GLU A 263 -21.25 -10.28 -16.28
CA GLU A 263 -20.31 -11.34 -15.97
C GLU A 263 -19.78 -11.24 -14.53
N PHE A 264 -19.35 -12.37 -13.97
CA PHE A 264 -18.65 -12.43 -12.68
C PHE A 264 -17.22 -12.88 -12.91
N LYS A 265 -16.26 -12.07 -12.50
CA LYS A 265 -14.82 -12.29 -12.72
C LYS A 265 -14.07 -12.26 -11.41
N ILE A 266 -13.02 -13.07 -11.31
CA ILE A 266 -12.12 -13.12 -10.16
C ILE A 266 -10.71 -13.05 -10.71
N VAL A 267 -9.84 -12.25 -10.06
CA VAL A 267 -8.39 -12.28 -10.27
C VAL A 267 -7.75 -12.74 -8.96
N ASN A 268 -7.06 -13.86 -9.02
CA ASN A 268 -6.44 -14.52 -7.87
C ASN A 268 -5.06 -15.08 -8.24
N PHE A 269 -4.01 -14.50 -7.66
CA PHE A 269 -2.63 -14.93 -7.88
C PHE A 269 -2.19 -16.07 -6.94
N SER A 270 -2.98 -16.41 -5.93
CA SER A 270 -2.66 -17.52 -5.02
C SER A 270 -3.17 -18.86 -5.53
N ASP A 271 -4.25 -18.84 -6.29
CA ASP A 271 -4.89 -20.01 -6.84
C ASP A 271 -5.45 -19.69 -8.24
N VAL A 272 -4.69 -20.05 -9.25
CA VAL A 272 -5.02 -19.72 -10.64
C VAL A 272 -6.21 -20.52 -11.20
N GLU A 273 -6.58 -21.65 -10.59
CA GLU A 273 -7.78 -22.41 -10.98
C GLU A 273 -9.06 -21.59 -10.76
N TYR A 274 -9.03 -20.66 -9.77
CA TYR A 274 -10.11 -19.72 -9.48
C TYR A 274 -9.79 -18.30 -9.94
N SER A 275 -9.04 -18.15 -11.04
CA SER A 275 -8.69 -16.84 -11.57
C SER A 275 -9.08 -16.71 -13.04
N HIS A 276 -9.44 -15.48 -13.42
CA HIS A 276 -9.47 -15.05 -14.82
C HIS A 276 -8.14 -14.35 -15.13
N ARG A 277 -7.78 -14.35 -16.39
CA ARG A 277 -6.56 -13.72 -16.87
C ARG A 277 -6.84 -12.28 -17.30
N VAL A 278 -5.90 -11.40 -17.03
CA VAL A 278 -5.99 -9.98 -17.39
C VAL A 278 -4.61 -9.44 -17.69
N ASN A 279 -4.45 -8.85 -18.86
CA ASN A 279 -3.20 -8.21 -19.21
C ASN A 279 -3.31 -6.67 -19.05
N PRO A 280 -2.72 -6.09 -17.99
CA PRO A 280 -2.84 -4.66 -17.69
C PRO A 280 -1.97 -3.75 -18.55
N ILE A 281 -1.05 -4.30 -19.35
CA ILE A 281 -0.13 -3.54 -20.21
C ILE A 281 -0.43 -3.66 -21.71
N GLN A 282 -1.64 -4.08 -22.05
CA GLN A 282 -2.08 -4.09 -23.46
C GLN A 282 -2.12 -2.69 -24.06
N LYS A 283 -2.04 -2.62 -25.39
CA LYS A 283 -2.13 -1.37 -26.16
C LYS A 283 -3.36 -0.53 -25.80
N LYS A 284 -4.51 -1.16 -25.55
CA LYS A 284 -5.75 -0.46 -25.13
C LYS A 284 -5.64 0.29 -23.80
N TYR A 285 -4.71 -0.13 -22.93
CA TYR A 285 -4.48 0.48 -21.62
C TYR A 285 -3.26 1.42 -21.60
N ILE A 286 -2.38 1.31 -22.61
CA ILE A 286 -1.17 2.12 -22.72
C ILE A 286 -1.14 2.80 -24.10
N PRO A 287 -1.94 3.85 -24.29
CA PRO A 287 -2.00 4.55 -25.57
C PRO A 287 -0.75 5.37 -25.90
N ASP A 288 -0.06 5.85 -24.88
CA ASP A 288 1.07 6.78 -25.00
C ASP A 288 2.19 6.49 -23.99
N LEU A 289 3.30 7.22 -24.14
CA LEU A 289 4.48 7.11 -23.29
C LEU A 289 4.22 7.49 -21.85
N ALA A 290 3.31 8.46 -21.61
CA ALA A 290 2.95 8.89 -20.27
C ALA A 290 2.24 7.76 -19.49
N ALA A 291 1.36 7.01 -20.16
CA ALA A 291 0.70 5.85 -19.59
C ALA A 291 1.68 4.71 -19.27
N ALA A 292 2.73 4.52 -20.09
CA ALA A 292 3.79 3.56 -19.79
C ALA A 292 4.60 3.99 -18.56
N SER A 293 5.00 5.26 -18.48
CA SER A 293 5.73 5.81 -17.34
C SER A 293 4.92 5.71 -16.04
N GLU A 294 3.64 6.00 -16.09
CA GLU A 294 2.74 5.84 -14.95
C GLU A 294 2.62 4.38 -14.48
N THR A 295 2.60 3.44 -15.43
CA THR A 295 2.56 2.00 -15.12
C THR A 295 3.83 1.56 -14.39
N ALA A 296 4.98 1.98 -14.90
CA ALA A 296 6.27 1.68 -14.31
C ALA A 296 6.40 2.27 -12.90
N ALA A 297 6.04 3.55 -12.74
CA ALA A 297 6.03 4.22 -11.44
C ALA A 297 5.10 3.54 -10.42
N THR A 298 3.90 3.15 -10.85
CA THR A 298 2.95 2.41 -10.00
C THR A 298 3.55 1.10 -9.51
N LEU A 299 4.14 0.33 -10.42
CA LEU A 299 4.70 -0.98 -10.09
C LEU A 299 5.88 -0.85 -9.12
N ILE A 300 6.84 0.03 -9.43
CA ILE A 300 8.02 0.24 -8.59
C ILE A 300 7.66 0.81 -7.22
N SER A 301 6.76 1.80 -7.17
CA SER A 301 6.30 2.38 -5.91
C SER A 301 5.56 1.36 -5.04
N SER A 302 4.77 0.46 -5.65
CA SER A 302 4.06 -0.59 -4.91
C SER A 302 5.02 -1.64 -4.31
N LEU A 303 6.09 -1.98 -5.02
CA LEU A 303 7.12 -2.89 -4.54
C LEU A 303 7.98 -2.28 -3.41
N ASN A 304 8.15 -0.95 -3.42
CA ASN A 304 8.94 -0.22 -2.42
C ASN A 304 8.13 0.18 -1.18
N LYS A 305 6.83 -0.05 -1.13
CA LYS A 305 5.95 0.34 0.00
C LYS A 305 6.39 -0.19 1.37
N GLY A 306 7.21 -1.22 1.43
CA GLY A 306 7.76 -1.75 2.67
C GLY A 306 9.03 -1.07 3.20
N GLY A 307 9.61 -0.14 2.46
CA GLY A 307 10.83 0.59 2.83
C GLY A 307 10.52 2.06 3.11
N GLY A 308 10.27 2.37 4.39
CA GLY A 308 9.84 3.69 4.87
C GLY A 308 10.60 4.89 4.33
N GLU A 309 9.96 6.07 4.47
CA GLU A 309 10.40 7.45 4.22
C GLU A 309 11.09 7.76 2.88
N LYS A 310 10.66 8.84 2.24
CA LYS A 310 11.31 9.44 1.06
C LYS A 310 12.80 9.59 1.32
N LYS A 311 13.56 8.63 0.84
CA LYS A 311 15.01 8.68 0.90
C LYS A 311 15.53 9.73 -0.08
N GLY A 312 16.45 10.57 0.36
CA GLY A 312 16.92 11.71 -0.42
C GLY A 312 18.08 11.37 -1.37
N GLY A 313 18.32 12.22 -2.38
CA GLY A 313 19.55 12.26 -3.17
C GLY A 313 19.74 11.08 -4.14
N SER A 314 20.74 10.23 -3.91
CA SER A 314 21.14 9.16 -4.84
C SER A 314 20.09 8.06 -5.01
N GLU A 315 19.34 7.74 -3.97
CA GLU A 315 18.32 6.69 -4.02
C GLU A 315 17.10 7.09 -4.87
N ALA A 316 16.71 8.36 -4.83
CA ALA A 316 15.68 8.90 -5.73
C ALA A 316 16.13 8.84 -7.19
N PHE A 317 17.42 9.08 -7.48
CA PHE A 317 17.97 8.95 -8.82
C PHE A 317 17.88 7.52 -9.34
N PHE A 318 18.26 6.52 -8.55
CA PHE A 318 18.18 5.11 -8.96
C PHE A 318 16.72 4.65 -9.15
N THR A 319 15.81 5.09 -8.29
CA THR A 319 14.38 4.77 -8.43
C THR A 319 13.81 5.37 -9.72
N ASN A 320 14.06 6.64 -9.99
CA ASN A 320 13.59 7.30 -11.22
C ASN A 320 14.21 6.67 -12.48
N SER A 321 15.48 6.26 -12.42
CA SER A 321 16.14 5.54 -13.52
C SER A 321 15.47 4.19 -13.78
N ALA A 322 15.19 3.44 -12.72
CA ALA A 322 14.46 2.17 -12.81
C ALA A 322 13.05 2.34 -13.42
N GLU A 323 12.33 3.40 -13.01
CA GLU A 323 11.01 3.73 -13.57
C GLU A 323 11.09 4.06 -15.07
N ASN A 324 12.02 4.90 -15.47
CA ASN A 324 12.23 5.26 -16.87
C ASN A 324 12.59 4.05 -17.73
N PHE A 325 13.46 3.18 -17.22
CA PHE A 325 13.88 1.99 -17.94
C PHE A 325 12.73 0.98 -18.10
N LEU A 326 11.96 0.73 -17.04
CA LEU A 326 10.78 -0.13 -17.11
C LEU A 326 9.72 0.46 -18.06
N ALA A 327 9.50 1.76 -18.01
CA ALA A 327 8.57 2.46 -18.91
C ALA A 327 8.99 2.31 -20.38
N ALA A 328 10.30 2.41 -20.66
CA ALA A 328 10.82 2.21 -22.00
C ALA A 328 10.56 0.80 -22.51
N ILE A 329 10.81 -0.22 -21.70
CA ILE A 329 10.55 -1.62 -22.06
C ILE A 329 9.06 -1.86 -22.30
N ILE A 330 8.18 -1.40 -21.38
CA ILE A 330 6.73 -1.55 -21.54
C ILE A 330 6.27 -0.89 -22.84
N TYR A 331 6.71 0.35 -23.11
CA TYR A 331 6.29 1.08 -24.30
C TYR A 331 6.86 0.48 -25.59
N PHE A 332 8.08 -0.08 -25.53
CA PHE A 332 8.66 -0.85 -26.62
C PHE A 332 7.76 -2.03 -26.98
N PHE A 333 7.41 -2.89 -26.03
CA PHE A 333 6.56 -4.06 -26.31
C PHE A 333 5.15 -3.69 -26.75
N VAL A 334 4.55 -2.65 -26.17
CA VAL A 334 3.23 -2.15 -26.58
C VAL A 334 3.17 -1.74 -28.05
N ASN A 335 4.30 -1.24 -28.58
CA ASN A 335 4.40 -0.77 -29.95
C ASN A 335 5.25 -1.70 -30.85
N PHE A 336 5.72 -2.82 -30.29
CA PHE A 336 6.47 -3.79 -31.05
C PHE A 336 5.56 -4.44 -32.09
N ARG A 337 6.10 -4.61 -33.27
CA ARG A 337 5.41 -5.19 -34.41
C ARG A 337 6.20 -6.39 -34.92
N PRO A 338 5.77 -7.61 -34.63
CA PRO A 338 6.35 -8.76 -35.27
C PRO A 338 6.04 -8.72 -36.76
N THR A 339 6.99 -9.08 -37.58
CA THR A 339 6.80 -9.19 -39.03
C THR A 339 6.07 -10.48 -39.40
N GLY A 340 5.51 -10.52 -40.60
CA GLY A 340 4.87 -11.73 -41.13
C GLY A 340 3.37 -11.86 -40.86
N TYR A 341 2.68 -10.72 -40.63
CA TYR A 341 1.22 -10.67 -40.47
C TYR A 341 0.61 -9.63 -41.39
N LYS A 342 -0.61 -9.89 -41.84
CA LYS A 342 -1.47 -8.96 -42.58
C LYS A 342 -2.91 -9.17 -42.14
N ASP A 343 -3.65 -8.07 -41.85
CA ASP A 343 -5.05 -8.10 -41.39
C ASP A 343 -5.27 -9.05 -40.21
N GLY A 344 -4.33 -9.07 -39.25
CA GLY A 344 -4.36 -9.99 -38.11
C GLY A 344 -4.10 -11.45 -38.44
N LYS A 345 -3.82 -11.77 -39.70
CA LYS A 345 -3.51 -13.15 -40.17
C LYS A 345 -2.03 -13.29 -40.48
N LYS A 346 -1.49 -14.43 -40.11
CA LYS A 346 -0.08 -14.73 -40.38
C LYS A 346 0.11 -14.86 -41.90
N LEU A 347 1.05 -14.07 -42.46
CA LEU A 347 1.43 -14.17 -43.86
C LEU A 347 2.09 -15.53 -44.13
N ARG A 348 2.16 -15.90 -45.41
CA ARG A 348 2.88 -17.10 -45.83
C ARG A 348 4.35 -16.95 -45.42
N GLN A 349 4.79 -17.74 -44.47
CA GLN A 349 6.17 -17.75 -43.97
C GLN A 349 7.07 -18.77 -44.68
N TYR A 350 6.47 -19.69 -45.38
CA TYR A 350 7.20 -20.76 -46.06
C TYR A 350 6.72 -20.89 -47.48
N VAL A 351 7.66 -21.14 -48.37
CA VAL A 351 7.40 -21.51 -49.79
C VAL A 351 8.05 -22.85 -50.08
N SER A 352 7.50 -23.59 -51.02
CA SER A 352 8.13 -24.80 -51.55
C SER A 352 8.84 -24.46 -52.85
N TYR A 353 10.14 -24.68 -52.88
CA TYR A 353 10.98 -24.45 -54.02
C TYR A 353 11.91 -25.64 -54.23
N ASN A 354 11.91 -26.22 -55.42
CA ASN A 354 12.69 -27.44 -55.75
C ASN A 354 12.58 -28.55 -54.70
N GLY A 355 11.37 -28.76 -54.15
CA GLY A 355 11.11 -29.77 -53.13
C GLY A 355 11.61 -29.39 -51.71
N ARG A 356 12.23 -28.23 -51.53
CA ARG A 356 12.65 -27.70 -50.23
C ARG A 356 11.62 -26.76 -49.69
N LYS A 357 11.48 -26.73 -48.35
CA LYS A 357 10.65 -25.77 -47.61
C LYS A 357 11.52 -24.63 -47.17
N LEU A 358 11.37 -23.46 -47.78
CA LEU A 358 12.14 -22.28 -47.49
C LEU A 358 11.33 -21.33 -46.61
N ARG A 359 11.96 -20.70 -45.62
CA ARG A 359 11.35 -19.67 -44.79
C ARG A 359 11.59 -18.30 -45.41
N LEU A 360 10.50 -17.55 -45.65
CA LEU A 360 10.56 -16.19 -46.11
C LEU A 360 10.98 -15.28 -44.93
N GLN A 361 11.99 -14.47 -45.15
CA GLN A 361 12.39 -13.40 -44.26
C GLN A 361 11.71 -12.12 -44.73
N PHE A 362 11.00 -11.47 -43.80
CA PHE A 362 10.29 -10.24 -44.07
C PHE A 362 11.08 -9.06 -43.50
N THR A 363 11.17 -7.98 -44.27
CA THR A 363 11.46 -6.66 -43.75
C THR A 363 10.18 -6.05 -43.17
N GLN A 364 10.22 -4.79 -42.78
CA GLN A 364 9.01 -4.13 -42.26
C GLN A 364 7.87 -4.05 -43.28
N ARG A 365 8.14 -4.21 -44.59
CA ARG A 365 7.16 -3.98 -45.67
C ARG A 365 7.04 -5.11 -46.67
N CYS A 366 8.08 -5.88 -46.89
CA CYS A 366 8.07 -6.89 -47.96
C CYS A 366 8.95 -8.12 -47.66
N VAL A 367 8.89 -9.13 -48.52
CA VAL A 367 9.80 -10.27 -48.46
C VAL A 367 11.19 -9.83 -48.88
N ALA A 368 12.18 -10.06 -48.02
CA ALA A 368 13.58 -9.72 -48.31
C ALA A 368 14.34 -10.87 -48.96
N PHE A 369 14.26 -12.08 -48.43
CA PHE A 369 14.94 -13.26 -48.95
C PHE A 369 14.33 -14.55 -48.35
N ALA A 370 14.68 -15.71 -48.91
CA ALA A 370 14.30 -17.00 -48.39
C ALA A 370 15.50 -17.78 -47.87
N VAL A 371 15.31 -18.49 -46.77
CA VAL A 371 16.34 -19.33 -46.14
C VAL A 371 15.89 -20.77 -45.99
N ASP A 372 16.83 -21.68 -46.16
CA ASP A 372 16.65 -23.10 -45.89
C ASP A 372 17.01 -23.39 -44.43
N GLU A 373 15.98 -23.54 -43.58
CA GLU A 373 16.17 -23.87 -42.16
C GLU A 373 16.76 -25.27 -41.95
N SER A 374 16.57 -26.19 -42.93
CA SER A 374 17.12 -27.54 -42.86
C SER A 374 18.61 -27.60 -43.17
N ASN A 375 19.14 -26.55 -43.81
CA ASN A 375 20.55 -26.41 -44.15
C ASN A 375 21.20 -25.22 -43.48
N ASN A 376 21.11 -25.18 -42.15
CA ASN A 376 21.80 -24.19 -41.28
C ASN A 376 21.45 -22.72 -41.58
N ASN A 377 20.21 -22.44 -41.99
CA ASN A 377 19.72 -21.12 -42.42
C ASN A 377 20.49 -20.52 -43.63
N GLU A 378 20.99 -21.37 -44.52
CA GLU A 378 21.61 -20.92 -45.76
C GLU A 378 20.62 -20.11 -46.61
N LYS A 379 21.06 -18.95 -47.15
CA LYS A 379 20.27 -18.22 -48.12
C LYS A 379 20.25 -18.97 -49.44
N VAL A 380 19.05 -19.42 -49.86
CA VAL A 380 18.88 -20.20 -51.06
C VAL A 380 18.56 -19.32 -52.27
N LEU A 381 17.99 -18.12 -52.05
CA LEU A 381 17.65 -17.17 -53.10
C LEU A 381 18.47 -15.91 -52.95
N PHE A 382 19.13 -15.49 -54.04
CA PHE A 382 19.88 -14.24 -54.13
C PHE A 382 19.09 -13.28 -55.02
N PHE A 383 19.20 -11.98 -54.73
CA PHE A 383 18.45 -10.95 -55.42
C PHE A 383 19.37 -10.24 -56.44
N GLU A 384 19.04 -10.29 -57.70
CA GLU A 384 19.65 -9.52 -58.76
C GLU A 384 18.58 -8.70 -59.50
N ASP A 385 18.95 -7.51 -60.01
CA ASP A 385 18.06 -6.78 -60.89
C ASP A 385 18.11 -7.39 -62.35
N LYS A 386 17.27 -6.85 -63.24
CA LYS A 386 17.21 -7.31 -64.63
C LYS A 386 18.51 -7.12 -65.40
N ASP A 387 19.40 -6.29 -64.94
CA ASP A 387 20.68 -5.95 -65.54
C ASP A 387 21.81 -6.80 -64.92
N GLY A 388 21.49 -7.73 -64.02
CA GLY A 388 22.45 -8.63 -63.38
C GLY A 388 23.27 -8.01 -62.25
N ASN A 389 22.80 -6.92 -61.68
CA ASN A 389 23.46 -6.29 -60.54
C ASN A 389 22.86 -6.77 -59.24
N ASP A 390 23.68 -6.92 -58.19
CA ASP A 390 23.21 -7.18 -56.86
C ASP A 390 22.26 -6.06 -56.39
N VAL A 391 21.07 -6.43 -55.92
CA VAL A 391 20.09 -5.48 -55.44
C VAL A 391 20.52 -4.98 -54.08
N ALA A 392 20.84 -3.71 -53.98
CA ALA A 392 21.10 -3.05 -52.71
C ALA A 392 19.77 -2.82 -51.96
N PHE A 393 19.75 -3.18 -50.69
CA PHE A 393 18.68 -2.77 -49.77
C PHE A 393 18.86 -1.27 -49.44
N ASP A 394 17.73 -0.58 -49.20
CA ASP A 394 17.75 0.74 -48.63
C ASP A 394 18.30 0.70 -47.18
N GLU A 395 18.59 1.88 -46.62
CA GLU A 395 18.99 2.03 -45.20
C GLU A 395 18.01 1.36 -44.23
N ASP A 396 16.77 1.16 -44.67
CA ASP A 396 15.69 0.48 -43.92
C ASP A 396 15.57 -1.02 -44.25
N ASP A 397 16.55 -1.65 -44.92
CA ASP A 397 16.52 -3.03 -45.38
C ASP A 397 15.31 -3.36 -46.29
N SER A 398 14.78 -2.37 -47.02
CA SER A 398 13.68 -2.57 -47.95
C SER A 398 14.20 -2.70 -49.39
N LEU A 399 13.55 -3.53 -50.20
CA LEU A 399 13.86 -3.67 -51.63
C LEU A 399 13.38 -2.42 -52.39
N LYS A 400 14.25 -1.78 -53.19
CA LYS A 400 13.92 -0.53 -53.89
C LYS A 400 12.89 -0.72 -55.00
N ASP A 401 12.94 -1.82 -55.71
CA ASP A 401 12.00 -2.10 -56.83
C ASP A 401 11.76 -3.60 -57.00
N LEU A 402 10.62 -4.02 -56.50
CA LEU A 402 10.20 -5.44 -56.55
C LEU A 402 9.75 -5.90 -57.96
N ASN A 403 9.42 -4.97 -58.86
CA ASN A 403 8.87 -5.32 -60.16
C ASN A 403 9.89 -5.87 -61.14
N ASN A 404 11.17 -5.66 -60.85
CA ASN A 404 12.27 -5.96 -61.74
C ASN A 404 13.26 -7.03 -61.23
N LEU A 405 12.95 -7.62 -60.07
CA LEU A 405 13.86 -8.55 -59.44
C LEU A 405 13.80 -9.95 -59.99
N VAL A 406 14.96 -10.52 -60.23
CA VAL A 406 15.17 -11.90 -60.61
C VAL A 406 16.04 -12.54 -59.55
N TYR A 407 15.69 -13.74 -59.12
CA TYR A 407 16.47 -14.51 -58.16
C TYR A 407 17.31 -15.55 -58.87
N GLU A 408 18.52 -15.74 -58.40
CA GLU A 408 19.32 -16.92 -58.72
C GLU A 408 19.33 -17.84 -57.51
N ASP A 409 18.92 -19.09 -57.69
CA ASP A 409 18.99 -20.08 -56.61
C ASP A 409 20.44 -20.59 -56.45
N ALA A 410 20.68 -21.40 -55.41
CA ALA A 410 21.98 -21.98 -55.14
C ALA A 410 22.50 -22.91 -56.27
N ASP A 411 21.63 -23.33 -57.16
CA ASP A 411 21.98 -24.18 -58.33
C ASP A 411 22.15 -23.35 -59.60
N GLY A 412 22.09 -22.01 -59.53
CA GLY A 412 22.29 -21.11 -60.66
C GLY A 412 21.07 -20.93 -61.56
N ASN A 413 19.87 -21.32 -61.11
CA ASN A 413 18.63 -21.14 -61.87
C ASN A 413 18.04 -19.76 -61.60
N ILE A 414 17.70 -19.03 -62.65
CA ILE A 414 17.03 -17.75 -62.58
C ILE A 414 15.55 -17.91 -62.26
N ILE A 415 15.10 -17.31 -61.19
CA ILE A 415 13.70 -17.39 -60.72
C ILE A 415 13.17 -15.95 -60.65
N TYR A 416 11.97 -15.78 -61.18
CA TYR A 416 11.23 -14.53 -61.05
C TYR A 416 10.46 -14.50 -59.75
N ILE A 417 10.37 -13.34 -59.12
CA ILE A 417 9.54 -13.17 -57.94
C ILE A 417 8.09 -13.51 -58.30
N ASP A 418 7.52 -14.43 -57.54
CA ASP A 418 6.10 -14.66 -57.60
C ASP A 418 5.40 -13.49 -56.90
N ARG A 419 4.70 -12.65 -57.67
CA ARG A 419 3.97 -11.48 -57.18
C ARG A 419 2.97 -11.82 -56.07
N SER A 420 2.42 -13.05 -56.06
CA SER A 420 1.56 -13.51 -54.96
C SER A 420 2.24 -13.50 -53.58
N TRP A 421 3.54 -13.31 -53.54
CA TRP A 421 4.28 -13.19 -52.27
C TRP A 421 4.18 -11.80 -51.66
N TYR A 422 3.95 -10.73 -52.45
CA TYR A 422 3.93 -9.35 -52.03
C TYR A 422 2.78 -8.51 -52.62
N GLU A 423 2.01 -9.04 -53.54
CA GLU A 423 0.79 -8.43 -54.07
C GLU A 423 -0.42 -9.32 -53.79
N ASP A 424 -1.55 -8.67 -53.47
CA ASP A 424 -2.84 -9.37 -53.37
C ASP A 424 -3.43 -9.66 -54.76
N ASP A 425 -4.57 -10.39 -54.81
CA ASP A 425 -5.26 -10.71 -56.05
C ASP A 425 -5.74 -9.49 -56.83
N SER A 426 -5.74 -8.29 -56.18
CA SER A 426 -6.12 -7.02 -56.77
C SER A 426 -4.91 -6.19 -57.26
N GLY A 427 -3.69 -6.73 -57.13
CA GLY A 427 -2.45 -6.06 -57.50
C GLY A 427 -1.96 -5.00 -56.55
N ASN A 428 -2.46 -4.99 -55.30
CA ASN A 428 -1.96 -4.10 -54.28
C ASN A 428 -0.77 -4.72 -53.54
N GLU A 429 0.19 -3.91 -53.16
CA GLU A 429 1.32 -4.35 -52.36
C GLU A 429 0.85 -4.94 -51.03
N ILE A 430 1.28 -6.18 -50.71
CA ILE A 430 1.07 -6.80 -49.41
C ILE A 430 2.04 -6.18 -48.42
N VAL A 431 1.61 -5.12 -47.74
CA VAL A 431 2.32 -4.64 -46.58
C VAL A 431 2.04 -5.56 -45.40
N PRO A 432 3.06 -6.15 -44.78
CA PRO A 432 2.83 -6.97 -43.61
C PRO A 432 2.04 -6.19 -42.56
N ASP A 433 0.79 -6.61 -42.34
CA ASP A 433 0.02 -6.08 -41.23
C ASP A 433 0.49 -6.80 -39.98
N THR A 434 1.04 -6.01 -39.06
CA THR A 434 1.63 -6.53 -37.85
C THR A 434 0.68 -6.30 -36.69
N ILE A 435 0.44 -7.33 -35.88
CA ILE A 435 -0.30 -7.21 -34.64
C ILE A 435 0.57 -6.39 -33.68
N THR A 436 0.23 -5.10 -33.52
CA THR A 436 0.96 -4.22 -32.61
C THR A 436 0.71 -4.68 -31.17
N GLY A 437 1.79 -4.95 -30.44
CA GLY A 437 1.72 -5.31 -29.03
C GLY A 437 1.37 -6.77 -28.77
N GLU A 438 1.60 -7.68 -29.73
CA GLU A 438 1.41 -9.13 -29.55
C GLU A 438 2.13 -9.67 -28.32
N TYR A 439 3.34 -9.16 -28.03
CA TYR A 439 4.18 -9.55 -26.88
C TYR A 439 4.10 -8.56 -25.74
N SER A 440 3.08 -7.70 -25.71
CA SER A 440 2.88 -6.70 -24.67
C SER A 440 2.24 -7.31 -23.43
N ASP A 441 2.98 -8.12 -22.70
CA ASP A 441 2.60 -8.69 -21.41
C ASP A 441 3.77 -8.69 -20.43
N MET A 442 3.47 -8.92 -19.15
CA MET A 442 4.48 -8.88 -18.10
C MET A 442 5.50 -10.01 -18.21
N ALA A 443 5.13 -11.18 -18.73
CA ALA A 443 6.04 -12.30 -18.88
C ALA A 443 7.16 -11.97 -19.88
N HIS A 444 6.81 -11.37 -21.02
CA HIS A 444 7.79 -10.92 -22.02
C HIS A 444 8.65 -9.77 -21.50
N VAL A 445 8.07 -8.79 -20.79
CA VAL A 445 8.81 -7.69 -20.15
C VAL A 445 9.85 -8.24 -19.16
N LEU A 446 9.46 -9.20 -18.32
CA LEU A 446 10.34 -9.81 -17.32
C LEU A 446 11.42 -10.68 -17.96
N ALA A 447 11.06 -11.47 -18.97
CA ALA A 447 12.01 -12.28 -19.73
C ALA A 447 13.06 -11.40 -20.42
N PHE A 448 12.62 -10.30 -21.05
CA PHE A 448 13.52 -9.35 -21.71
C PHE A 448 14.51 -8.72 -20.72
N LEU A 449 14.06 -8.35 -19.51
CA LEU A 449 14.94 -7.85 -18.45
C LEU A 449 15.99 -8.88 -17.98
N GLY A 450 15.76 -10.16 -18.21
CA GLY A 450 16.69 -11.25 -17.91
C GLY A 450 17.87 -11.37 -18.86
N HIS A 451 17.81 -10.74 -20.06
CA HIS A 451 18.89 -10.78 -21.03
C HIS A 451 20.09 -9.90 -20.65
N GLY A 452 21.22 -10.10 -21.33
CA GLY A 452 22.42 -9.30 -21.14
C GLY A 452 22.20 -7.82 -21.45
N TYR A 453 22.96 -6.94 -20.80
CA TYR A 453 22.82 -5.49 -21.00
C TYR A 453 23.05 -5.08 -22.46
N ASP A 454 24.07 -5.64 -23.12
CA ASP A 454 24.40 -5.30 -24.49
C ASP A 454 23.22 -5.56 -25.45
N ASP A 455 22.52 -6.66 -25.29
CA ASP A 455 21.36 -7.00 -26.12
C ASP A 455 20.16 -6.09 -25.80
N VAL A 456 19.85 -5.93 -24.51
CA VAL A 456 18.71 -5.11 -24.07
C VAL A 456 18.86 -3.65 -24.47
N PHE A 457 20.03 -3.06 -24.19
CA PHE A 457 20.27 -1.66 -24.52
C PHE A 457 20.38 -1.42 -26.03
N LYS A 458 21.01 -2.33 -26.78
CA LYS A 458 21.10 -2.25 -28.24
C LYS A 458 19.72 -2.20 -28.89
N VAL A 459 18.80 -3.05 -28.44
CA VAL A 459 17.42 -3.06 -28.93
C VAL A 459 16.68 -1.78 -28.55
N LEU A 460 16.73 -1.37 -27.27
CA LEU A 460 15.99 -0.19 -26.80
C LEU A 460 16.56 1.12 -27.37
N MET A 461 17.87 1.25 -27.54
CA MET A 461 18.49 2.43 -28.13
C MET A 461 18.18 2.60 -29.63
N GLY A 462 17.82 1.48 -30.30
CA GLY A 462 17.38 1.49 -31.69
C GLY A 462 15.96 2.05 -31.88
N ASP A 463 15.15 2.14 -30.84
CA ASP A 463 13.77 2.65 -30.94
C ASP A 463 13.67 4.15 -30.62
N SER A 464 13.47 4.96 -31.67
CA SER A 464 13.34 6.42 -31.53
C SER A 464 12.15 6.87 -30.67
N ARG A 465 11.11 6.06 -30.54
CA ARG A 465 9.90 6.37 -29.77
C ARG A 465 10.15 6.47 -28.27
N ILE A 466 11.18 5.77 -27.77
CA ILE A 466 11.55 5.75 -26.35
C ILE A 466 12.86 6.50 -26.07
N ALA A 467 13.39 7.22 -27.05
CA ALA A 467 14.68 7.90 -26.95
C ALA A 467 14.78 8.85 -25.73
N SER A 468 13.68 9.52 -25.35
CA SER A 468 13.63 10.40 -24.17
C SER A 468 13.82 9.66 -22.86
N LEU A 469 13.25 8.47 -22.71
CA LEU A 469 13.40 7.62 -21.53
C LEU A 469 14.79 6.97 -21.47
N MET A 470 15.38 6.70 -22.63
CA MET A 470 16.70 6.06 -22.73
C MET A 470 17.86 7.06 -22.65
N ALA A 471 17.59 8.36 -22.79
CA ALA A 471 18.64 9.40 -22.77
C ALA A 471 19.56 9.34 -21.53
N PRO A 472 19.09 9.12 -20.29
CA PRO A 472 19.96 9.03 -19.12
C PRO A 472 20.96 7.86 -19.17
N PHE A 473 20.67 6.83 -19.96
CA PHE A 473 21.47 5.60 -20.04
C PHE A 473 22.49 5.65 -21.20
N ARG A 474 22.27 6.52 -22.19
CA ARG A 474 23.05 6.54 -23.44
C ARG A 474 24.54 6.72 -23.19
N THR A 475 24.92 7.70 -22.40
CA THR A 475 26.32 7.99 -22.11
C THR A 475 27.02 6.81 -21.43
N ALA A 476 26.36 6.17 -20.49
CA ALA A 476 26.91 5.00 -19.80
C ALA A 476 27.05 3.80 -20.75
N PHE A 477 26.07 3.60 -21.64
CA PHE A 477 26.09 2.53 -22.63
C PHE A 477 27.18 2.75 -23.68
N ASP A 478 27.27 3.93 -24.26
CA ASP A 478 28.28 4.29 -25.30
C ASP A 478 29.70 4.15 -24.76
N ASN A 479 29.91 4.51 -23.48
CA ASN A 479 31.19 4.39 -22.79
C ASN A 479 31.48 2.99 -22.24
N LYS A 480 30.59 2.02 -22.43
CA LYS A 480 30.65 0.66 -21.85
C LYS A 480 30.84 0.64 -20.33
N ALA A 481 30.23 1.61 -19.65
CA ALA A 481 30.28 1.76 -18.20
C ALA A 481 29.27 0.81 -17.51
N ASN A 482 29.56 -0.50 -17.56
CA ASN A 482 28.64 -1.53 -17.10
C ASN A 482 28.29 -1.41 -15.60
N GLU A 483 29.24 -1.00 -14.75
CA GLU A 483 28.98 -0.77 -13.31
C GLU A 483 27.96 0.35 -13.09
N GLN A 484 27.99 1.41 -13.89
CA GLN A 484 27.02 2.50 -13.81
C GLN A 484 25.64 2.03 -14.30
N LEU A 485 25.59 1.27 -15.40
CA LEU A 485 24.34 0.69 -15.90
C LEU A 485 23.76 -0.29 -14.89
N GLU A 486 24.58 -1.12 -14.26
CA GLU A 486 24.17 -2.02 -13.19
C GLU A 486 23.55 -1.25 -12.01
N GLY A 487 24.18 -0.16 -11.57
CA GLY A 487 23.63 0.69 -10.52
C GLY A 487 22.26 1.26 -10.87
N MET A 488 22.05 1.66 -12.12
CA MET A 488 20.79 2.26 -12.61
C MET A 488 19.68 1.23 -12.82
N VAL A 489 20.00 0.01 -13.26
CA VAL A 489 19.04 -1.02 -13.67
C VAL A 489 18.97 -2.18 -12.67
N GLY A 490 20.03 -2.42 -11.90
CA GLY A 490 20.13 -3.53 -10.97
C GLY A 490 19.01 -3.52 -9.91
N THR A 491 18.69 -2.33 -9.40
CA THR A 491 17.55 -2.15 -8.45
C THR A 491 16.24 -2.62 -9.08
N LEU A 492 16.01 -2.31 -10.36
CA LEU A 492 14.83 -2.76 -11.08
C LEU A 492 14.80 -4.29 -11.17
N ARG A 493 15.90 -4.92 -11.61
CA ARG A 493 15.98 -6.38 -11.75
C ARG A 493 15.67 -7.09 -10.44
N VAL A 494 16.24 -6.63 -9.32
CA VAL A 494 15.98 -7.19 -7.99
C VAL A 494 14.52 -7.06 -7.57
N ASN A 495 13.94 -5.88 -7.77
CA ASN A 495 12.54 -5.63 -7.38
C ASN A 495 11.56 -6.44 -8.23
N VAL A 496 11.79 -6.48 -9.53
CA VAL A 496 10.90 -7.15 -10.50
C VAL A 496 11.03 -8.67 -10.42
N ALA A 497 12.20 -9.20 -10.04
CA ALA A 497 12.38 -10.64 -9.83
C ALA A 497 11.40 -11.25 -8.82
N ARG A 498 10.90 -10.44 -7.87
CA ARG A 498 9.88 -10.86 -6.90
C ARG A 498 8.51 -11.13 -7.55
N LEU A 499 8.26 -10.58 -8.72
CA LEU A 499 7.01 -10.75 -9.47
C LEU A 499 7.04 -11.96 -10.39
N VAL A 500 8.19 -12.59 -10.54
CA VAL A 500 8.38 -13.76 -11.41
C VAL A 500 7.82 -14.98 -10.68
N SER A 501 6.60 -15.36 -11.06
CA SER A 501 5.99 -16.62 -10.64
C SER A 501 5.15 -17.20 -11.76
N PRO A 502 4.97 -18.54 -11.83
CA PRO A 502 4.10 -19.17 -12.80
C PRO A 502 2.67 -18.62 -12.78
N GLU A 503 2.17 -18.32 -11.57
CA GLU A 503 0.83 -17.80 -11.35
C GLU A 503 0.68 -16.38 -11.92
N ALA A 504 1.66 -15.50 -11.65
CA ALA A 504 1.67 -14.13 -12.19
C ALA A 504 1.76 -14.15 -13.73
N TYR A 505 2.58 -15.03 -14.29
CA TYR A 505 2.67 -15.19 -15.73
C TYR A 505 1.34 -15.67 -16.33
N TRP A 506 0.73 -16.69 -15.73
CA TRP A 506 -0.54 -17.21 -16.21
C TRP A 506 -1.64 -16.14 -16.20
N VAL A 507 -1.78 -15.39 -15.10
CA VAL A 507 -2.80 -14.34 -14.97
C VAL A 507 -2.56 -13.22 -15.97
N PHE A 508 -1.30 -12.78 -16.14
CA PHE A 508 -1.00 -11.57 -16.92
C PHE A 508 -0.80 -11.79 -18.43
N THR A 509 -0.77 -13.03 -18.92
CA THR A 509 -0.62 -13.32 -20.34
C THR A 509 -1.93 -13.55 -21.08
N GLY A 510 -3.08 -13.50 -20.39
CA GLY A 510 -4.39 -13.68 -21.02
C GLY A 510 -5.25 -12.41 -20.98
N ASP A 511 -6.38 -12.44 -21.68
CA ASP A 511 -7.34 -11.32 -21.79
C ASP A 511 -8.79 -11.83 -21.65
N ASP A 512 -9.08 -12.53 -20.53
CA ASP A 512 -10.42 -13.06 -20.23
C ASP A 512 -11.34 -11.97 -19.62
N LEU A 513 -10.78 -10.81 -19.26
CA LEU A 513 -11.42 -9.73 -18.53
C LEU A 513 -11.07 -8.37 -19.10
N ASP A 514 -12.07 -7.54 -19.43
CA ASP A 514 -11.86 -6.12 -19.67
C ASP A 514 -12.00 -5.34 -18.34
N LEU A 515 -11.03 -4.46 -18.07
CA LEU A 515 -11.02 -3.63 -16.87
C LEU A 515 -12.04 -2.47 -16.92
N LYS A 516 -12.75 -2.27 -18.03
CA LYS A 516 -13.91 -1.37 -18.10
C LYS A 516 -15.17 -2.08 -17.59
N ILE A 517 -15.14 -2.51 -16.32
CA ILE A 517 -16.23 -3.30 -15.70
C ILE A 517 -17.60 -2.60 -15.73
N SER A 518 -17.64 -1.29 -15.93
CA SER A 518 -18.83 -0.44 -15.98
C SER A 518 -19.38 -0.20 -17.38
N ASP A 519 -18.89 -0.93 -18.36
CA ASP A 519 -19.39 -0.84 -19.73
C ASP A 519 -20.87 -1.25 -19.76
N PRO A 520 -21.78 -0.40 -20.26
CA PRO A 520 -23.19 -0.76 -20.36
C PRO A 520 -23.48 -1.98 -21.25
N GLU A 521 -22.63 -2.21 -22.26
CA GLU A 521 -22.76 -3.34 -23.16
C GLU A 521 -22.27 -4.66 -22.54
N ARG A 522 -21.28 -4.59 -21.63
CA ARG A 522 -20.67 -5.76 -20.98
C ARG A 522 -20.30 -5.49 -19.53
N PRO A 523 -21.28 -5.21 -18.67
CA PRO A 523 -20.99 -4.96 -17.26
C PRO A 523 -20.45 -6.19 -16.56
N SER A 524 -19.59 -5.99 -15.57
CA SER A 524 -19.04 -7.10 -14.81
C SER A 524 -18.85 -6.81 -13.33
N TYR A 525 -18.87 -7.88 -12.55
CA TYR A 525 -18.49 -7.92 -11.15
C TYR A 525 -17.08 -8.50 -11.06
N LEU A 526 -16.17 -7.75 -10.46
CA LEU A 526 -14.78 -8.14 -10.34
C LEU A 526 -14.39 -8.29 -8.87
N VAL A 527 -13.86 -9.45 -8.53
CA VAL A 527 -13.16 -9.67 -7.27
C VAL A 527 -11.66 -9.63 -7.53
N ILE A 528 -10.95 -8.83 -6.77
CA ILE A 528 -9.49 -8.84 -6.70
C ILE A 528 -9.12 -9.51 -5.38
N ALA A 529 -8.61 -10.74 -5.47
CA ALA A 529 -8.26 -11.54 -4.31
C ALA A 529 -6.88 -11.12 -3.75
N ASN A 530 -6.75 -11.17 -2.44
CA ASN A 530 -5.47 -11.03 -1.76
C ASN A 530 -5.21 -12.25 -0.87
N ASP A 531 -3.94 -12.46 -0.57
CA ASP A 531 -3.47 -13.44 0.39
C ASP A 531 -2.59 -12.73 1.44
N PRO A 532 -3.01 -12.69 2.70
CA PRO A 532 -2.24 -12.03 3.74
C PRO A 532 -0.83 -12.55 3.94
N GLU A 533 -0.56 -13.82 3.57
CA GLU A 533 0.78 -14.42 3.68
C GLU A 533 1.74 -13.93 2.58
N LYS A 534 1.20 -13.53 1.42
CA LYS A 534 1.96 -13.07 0.25
C LYS A 534 1.67 -11.61 -0.11
N GLU A 535 1.21 -10.82 0.84
CA GLU A 535 0.67 -9.47 0.66
C GLU A 535 1.55 -8.55 -0.19
N GLN A 536 2.87 -8.51 0.05
CA GLN A 536 3.77 -7.59 -0.65
C GLN A 536 3.81 -7.83 -2.16
N VAL A 537 3.87 -9.10 -2.58
CA VAL A 537 3.95 -9.47 -4.00
C VAL A 537 2.58 -9.30 -4.64
N ILE A 538 1.55 -9.93 -4.07
CA ILE A 538 0.19 -9.92 -4.62
C ILE A 538 -0.40 -8.51 -4.58
N GLY A 539 -0.15 -7.74 -3.52
CA GLY A 539 -0.57 -6.34 -3.42
C GLY A 539 0.00 -5.46 -4.54
N SER A 540 1.24 -5.71 -4.98
CA SER A 540 1.86 -4.99 -6.09
C SER A 540 1.25 -5.35 -7.44
N LEU A 541 0.96 -6.63 -7.67
CA LEU A 541 0.28 -7.10 -8.88
C LEU A 541 -1.16 -6.56 -8.94
N ASN A 542 -1.88 -6.62 -7.83
CA ASN A 542 -3.23 -6.08 -7.69
C ASN A 542 -3.27 -4.55 -7.89
N ALA A 543 -2.26 -3.82 -7.43
CA ALA A 543 -2.16 -2.38 -7.62
C ALA A 543 -2.10 -2.01 -9.11
N LEU A 544 -1.39 -2.78 -9.92
CA LEU A 544 -1.31 -2.57 -11.36
C LEU A 544 -2.68 -2.71 -12.03
N ILE A 545 -3.43 -3.76 -11.69
CA ILE A 545 -4.78 -3.99 -12.19
C ILE A 545 -5.72 -2.86 -11.77
N LEU A 546 -5.69 -2.51 -10.49
CA LEU A 546 -6.57 -1.49 -9.91
C LEU A 546 -6.34 -0.10 -10.54
N ASN A 547 -5.10 0.29 -10.77
CA ASN A 547 -4.80 1.57 -11.43
C ASN A 547 -5.33 1.64 -12.86
N ARG A 548 -5.31 0.53 -13.60
CA ARG A 548 -5.91 0.45 -14.93
C ARG A 548 -7.43 0.49 -14.87
N LEU A 549 -8.01 -0.30 -13.99
CA LEU A 549 -9.46 -0.31 -13.77
C LEU A 549 -9.99 1.10 -13.46
N VAL A 550 -9.37 1.80 -12.52
CA VAL A 550 -9.78 3.15 -12.11
C VAL A 550 -9.76 4.13 -13.28
N THR A 551 -8.75 4.07 -14.12
CA THR A 551 -8.67 4.93 -15.32
C THR A 551 -9.82 4.64 -16.30
N ARG A 552 -10.25 3.40 -16.44
CA ARG A 552 -11.29 2.96 -17.37
C ARG A 552 -12.71 3.27 -16.87
N ILE A 553 -12.96 3.09 -15.58
CA ILE A 553 -14.29 3.33 -15.00
C ILE A 553 -14.55 4.81 -14.71
N ASN A 554 -13.51 5.61 -14.51
CA ASN A 554 -13.65 7.04 -14.20
C ASN A 554 -13.85 7.89 -15.46
N SER A 555 -14.79 7.49 -16.31
CA SER A 555 -15.15 8.15 -17.56
C SER A 555 -16.66 8.29 -17.70
N ARG A 556 -17.10 9.19 -18.58
CA ARG A 556 -18.53 9.42 -18.83
C ARG A 556 -19.15 8.26 -19.62
N GLY A 557 -20.45 8.08 -19.48
CA GLY A 557 -21.22 7.07 -20.24
C GLY A 557 -21.20 5.67 -19.63
N ASN A 558 -20.54 5.48 -18.50
CA ASN A 558 -20.48 4.21 -17.79
C ASN A 558 -21.70 4.00 -16.88
N LEU A 559 -21.98 2.73 -16.54
CA LEU A 559 -22.89 2.39 -15.45
C LEU A 559 -22.35 2.89 -14.11
N PRO A 560 -23.20 3.10 -13.10
CA PRO A 560 -22.74 3.36 -11.74
C PRO A 560 -21.84 2.22 -11.25
N VAL A 561 -20.74 2.56 -10.60
CA VAL A 561 -19.74 1.59 -10.11
C VAL A 561 -19.60 1.69 -8.61
N SER A 562 -19.46 0.55 -7.96
CA SER A 562 -19.08 0.44 -6.56
C SER A 562 -17.71 -0.19 -6.42
N ILE A 563 -16.72 0.59 -5.97
CA ILE A 563 -15.39 0.13 -5.60
C ILE A 563 -15.37 -0.07 -4.09
N ILE A 564 -15.08 -1.28 -3.65
CA ILE A 564 -14.97 -1.63 -2.24
C ILE A 564 -13.59 -2.20 -1.98
N VAL A 565 -12.84 -1.57 -1.09
CA VAL A 565 -11.52 -2.00 -0.64
C VAL A 565 -11.59 -2.31 0.84
N ASP A 566 -11.52 -3.59 1.21
CA ASP A 566 -11.68 -4.05 2.61
C ASP A 566 -10.56 -3.55 3.53
N GLU A 567 -9.32 -3.55 3.02
CA GLU A 567 -8.13 -3.13 3.78
C GLU A 567 -7.18 -2.31 2.90
N LEU A 568 -7.36 -0.99 2.86
CA LEU A 568 -6.59 -0.11 1.97
C LEU A 568 -5.08 -0.09 2.27
N PRO A 569 -4.61 -0.14 3.54
CA PRO A 569 -3.17 -0.13 3.82
C PRO A 569 -2.37 -1.26 3.15
N THR A 570 -3.02 -2.35 2.77
CA THR A 570 -2.38 -3.50 2.12
C THR A 570 -2.18 -3.34 0.62
N LEU A 571 -2.78 -2.30 0.04
CA LEU A 571 -2.82 -2.06 -1.39
C LEU A 571 -2.21 -0.68 -1.73
N TYR A 572 -1.35 -0.62 -2.75
CA TYR A 572 -0.88 0.66 -3.27
C TYR A 572 -1.87 1.24 -4.27
N PHE A 573 -2.72 2.13 -3.81
CA PHE A 573 -3.76 2.76 -4.63
C PHE A 573 -3.34 4.17 -5.04
N HIS A 574 -2.50 4.28 -6.06
CA HIS A 574 -1.84 5.52 -6.47
C HIS A 574 -2.79 6.67 -6.85
N LYS A 575 -3.93 6.37 -7.47
CA LYS A 575 -4.86 7.40 -8.00
C LYS A 575 -6.11 7.61 -7.15
N ILE A 576 -6.09 7.20 -5.91
CA ILE A 576 -7.30 7.23 -5.06
C ILE A 576 -7.82 8.65 -4.83
N ASP A 577 -6.94 9.60 -4.60
CA ASP A 577 -7.24 11.00 -4.39
C ASP A 577 -7.92 11.62 -5.63
N ARG A 578 -7.35 11.37 -6.80
CA ARG A 578 -7.91 11.81 -8.09
C ARG A 578 -9.24 11.14 -8.38
N LEU A 579 -9.36 9.84 -8.09
CA LEU A 579 -10.61 9.12 -8.24
C LEU A 579 -11.71 9.72 -7.37
N ILE A 580 -11.45 9.94 -6.08
CA ILE A 580 -12.43 10.51 -5.15
C ILE A 580 -12.84 11.92 -5.59
N GLY A 581 -11.88 12.73 -6.07
CA GLY A 581 -12.15 14.08 -6.57
C GLY A 581 -13.10 14.13 -7.78
N THR A 582 -13.08 13.11 -8.63
CA THR A 582 -13.88 13.05 -9.88
C THR A 582 -15.01 12.02 -9.85
N ALA A 583 -15.04 11.16 -8.84
CA ALA A 583 -15.97 10.03 -8.70
C ALA A 583 -17.45 10.44 -8.82
N ARG A 584 -17.81 11.58 -8.24
CA ARG A 584 -19.21 12.06 -8.24
C ARG A 584 -19.75 12.29 -9.65
N SER A 585 -18.98 12.91 -10.53
CA SER A 585 -19.41 13.21 -11.91
C SER A 585 -19.53 11.96 -12.78
N ASN A 586 -18.79 10.91 -12.44
CA ASN A 586 -18.71 9.65 -13.18
C ASN A 586 -19.49 8.51 -12.49
N LYS A 587 -20.27 8.82 -11.43
CA LYS A 587 -21.06 7.85 -10.66
C LYS A 587 -20.26 6.68 -10.10
N VAL A 588 -19.07 6.96 -9.56
CA VAL A 588 -18.20 5.97 -8.91
C VAL A 588 -18.32 6.11 -7.40
N SER A 589 -18.84 5.08 -6.74
CA SER A 589 -18.88 4.95 -5.28
C SER A 589 -17.60 4.28 -4.80
N VAL A 590 -16.87 4.93 -3.89
CA VAL A 590 -15.62 4.40 -3.33
C VAL A 590 -15.81 4.17 -1.84
N THR A 591 -15.66 2.92 -1.39
CA THR A 591 -15.74 2.54 0.02
C THR A 591 -14.41 1.92 0.45
N LEU A 592 -13.77 2.54 1.43
CA LEU A 592 -12.42 2.20 1.88
C LEU A 592 -12.43 1.73 3.32
N GLY A 593 -11.95 0.52 3.55
CA GLY A 593 -11.77 -0.06 4.88
C GLY A 593 -10.37 0.16 5.43
N PHE A 594 -10.30 0.45 6.74
CA PHE A 594 -9.06 0.59 7.50
C PHE A 594 -9.20 -0.11 8.84
N GLN A 595 -8.13 -0.77 9.28
CA GLN A 595 -8.06 -1.30 10.66
C GLN A 595 -7.50 -0.24 11.61
N GLU A 596 -6.49 0.52 11.14
CA GLU A 596 -5.87 1.63 11.84
C GLU A 596 -5.74 2.81 10.88
N LEU A 597 -5.85 4.03 11.41
CA LEU A 597 -5.55 5.21 10.63
C LEU A 597 -4.03 5.29 10.45
N PRO A 598 -3.53 5.60 9.25
CA PRO A 598 -2.11 5.73 8.97
C PRO A 598 -1.47 6.89 9.73
#